data_e200c7e0e103eed9c5a8837ccc56c9fc
#
_entry.id   e200c7e0e103eed9c5a8837ccc56c9fc
#
_cell.length_a   1.000
_cell.length_b   1.000
_cell.length_c   1.000
_cell.angle_alpha   90.00
_cell.angle_beta   90.00
_cell.angle_gamma   90.00
#
_symmetry.space_group_name_H-M   'P 1'
#
loop_
_entity.id
_entity.type
_entity.pdbx_description
1 polymer ?
#
loop_
_entity_poly.entity_id
_entity_poly.type
_entity_poly.pdbx_seq_one_letter_code
_entity_poly.pdbx_strand_id
1 'polypeptide(L)'
;KDRATVHHFLSPDEMAELIGNLAYEYEEEIVERILAEMDPRYAASILAEMHTDDAVDLLSNLDKEQIISYLSLMDEEQSQNIMHLLHYEESTAGSIMTTEFISIAENQTVGSAMKLVRKEAQDAELIYYIYVMDEKHKLTGVLSLRDLIVADDDTMVFELMNKQVYSVKVSDDQEEIARKMRDYDFIAMPVVDFQHHLVGIITFDDMIDVMYEI
;
A
#
# COMPACT_ATOMS: atom_id res chain seq x y z
N LYS A 1 -9.02 -32.57 -4.17
CA LYS A 1 -8.12 -33.04 -5.26
C LYS A 1 -8.00 -31.99 -6.39
N ASP A 2 -8.95 -31.05 -6.50
CA ASP A 2 -8.98 -30.07 -7.61
C ASP A 2 -8.35 -28.70 -7.26
N ARG A 3 -8.08 -28.41 -5.99
CA ARG A 3 -7.45 -27.14 -5.55
C ARG A 3 -5.98 -27.03 -5.98
N ALA A 4 -5.23 -28.13 -5.93
CA ALA A 4 -3.80 -28.18 -6.33
C ALA A 4 -3.53 -27.95 -7.83
N THR A 5 -4.58 -27.73 -8.65
CA THR A 5 -4.44 -27.63 -10.11
C THR A 5 -4.58 -26.18 -10.60
N VAL A 6 -5.17 -25.29 -9.81
CA VAL A 6 -5.43 -23.89 -10.23
C VAL A 6 -4.15 -23.10 -10.35
N HIS A 7 -3.21 -23.29 -9.42
CA HIS A 7 -1.93 -22.57 -9.43
C HIS A 7 -1.00 -22.88 -10.63
N HIS A 8 -1.30 -23.92 -11.41
CA HIS A 8 -0.53 -24.21 -12.63
C HIS A 8 -0.97 -23.38 -13.86
N PHE A 9 -2.09 -22.65 -13.73
CA PHE A 9 -2.70 -21.92 -14.83
C PHE A 9 -2.70 -20.40 -14.66
N LEU A 10 -2.42 -19.90 -13.44
CA LEU A 10 -2.39 -18.49 -13.12
C LEU A 10 -0.94 -18.00 -12.95
N SER A 11 -0.66 -16.79 -13.42
CA SER A 11 0.58 -16.08 -13.08
C SER A 11 0.60 -15.71 -11.57
N PRO A 12 1.76 -15.38 -10.98
CA PRO A 12 1.81 -14.88 -9.61
C PRO A 12 0.92 -13.66 -9.39
N ASP A 13 0.87 -12.72 -10.32
CA ASP A 13 0.04 -11.51 -10.33
C ASP A 13 -1.47 -11.85 -10.29
N GLU A 14 -1.96 -12.69 -11.23
CA GLU A 14 -3.35 -13.15 -11.21
C GLU A 14 -3.72 -13.92 -9.94
N MET A 15 -2.74 -14.60 -9.35
CA MET A 15 -2.95 -15.35 -8.11
C MET A 15 -2.90 -14.44 -6.87
N ALA A 16 -2.11 -13.38 -6.88
CA ALA A 16 -2.07 -12.35 -5.85
C ALA A 16 -3.43 -11.64 -5.75
N GLU A 17 -3.99 -11.20 -6.88
CA GLU A 17 -5.34 -10.61 -6.94
C GLU A 17 -6.41 -11.58 -6.42
N LEU A 18 -6.34 -12.86 -6.81
CA LEU A 18 -7.29 -13.87 -6.33
C LEU A 18 -7.18 -14.09 -4.82
N ILE A 19 -5.97 -14.14 -4.29
CA ILE A 19 -5.69 -14.37 -2.86
C ILE A 19 -6.11 -13.16 -2.03
N GLY A 20 -5.82 -11.93 -2.46
CA GLY A 20 -6.29 -10.72 -1.80
C GLY A 20 -7.82 -10.67 -1.71
N ASN A 21 -8.52 -10.95 -2.81
CA ASN A 21 -9.98 -11.05 -2.80
C ASN A 21 -10.50 -12.17 -1.88
N LEU A 22 -9.80 -13.30 -1.77
CA LEU A 22 -10.18 -14.39 -0.88
C LEU A 22 -9.93 -14.05 0.59
N ALA A 23 -8.87 -13.34 0.91
CA ALA A 23 -8.57 -12.87 2.26
C ALA A 23 -9.67 -11.91 2.76
N TYR A 24 -10.13 -11.03 1.90
CA TYR A 24 -11.24 -10.11 2.20
C TYR A 24 -12.60 -10.80 2.38
N GLU A 25 -12.92 -11.87 1.60
CA GLU A 25 -14.22 -12.55 1.65
C GLU A 25 -14.29 -13.69 2.67
N TYR A 26 -13.14 -14.27 3.07
CA TYR A 26 -13.07 -15.49 3.90
C TYR A 26 -12.07 -15.30 5.02
N GLU A 27 -12.11 -16.22 6.00
CA GLU A 27 -11.16 -16.26 7.12
C GLU A 27 -9.71 -16.43 6.60
N GLU A 28 -8.79 -15.58 7.02
CA GLU A 28 -7.35 -15.58 6.68
C GLU A 28 -6.70 -16.98 6.82
N GLU A 29 -7.13 -17.76 7.82
CA GLU A 29 -6.67 -19.15 8.04
C GLU A 29 -6.83 -20.05 6.80
N ILE A 30 -7.78 -19.74 5.92
CA ILE A 30 -7.98 -20.48 4.66
C ILE A 30 -6.88 -20.12 3.66
N VAL A 31 -6.54 -18.84 3.57
CA VAL A 31 -5.52 -18.31 2.65
C VAL A 31 -4.14 -18.80 3.07
N GLU A 32 -3.80 -18.72 4.35
CA GLU A 32 -2.56 -19.27 4.91
C GLU A 32 -2.37 -20.76 4.56
N ARG A 33 -3.43 -21.53 4.70
CA ARG A 33 -3.39 -22.95 4.33
C ARG A 33 -3.18 -23.18 2.84
N ILE A 34 -3.74 -22.32 2.00
CA ILE A 34 -3.55 -22.38 0.55
C ILE A 34 -2.08 -22.08 0.22
N LEU A 35 -1.49 -21.05 0.80
CA LEU A 35 -0.08 -20.67 0.61
C LEU A 35 0.87 -21.79 1.11
N ALA A 36 0.57 -22.39 2.27
CA ALA A 36 1.37 -23.47 2.84
C ALA A 36 1.36 -24.78 2.01
N GLU A 37 0.31 -25.01 1.20
CA GLU A 37 0.20 -26.15 0.29
C GLU A 37 0.94 -25.94 -1.05
N MET A 38 1.35 -24.69 -1.37
CA MET A 38 2.05 -24.33 -2.61
C MET A 38 3.56 -24.62 -2.54
N ASP A 39 4.19 -24.62 -3.71
CA ASP A 39 5.65 -24.56 -3.78
C ASP A 39 6.12 -23.23 -3.13
N PRO A 40 7.10 -23.27 -2.21
CA PRO A 40 7.51 -22.06 -1.47
C PRO A 40 8.00 -20.90 -2.35
N ARG A 41 8.60 -21.20 -3.51
CA ARG A 41 9.04 -20.14 -4.45
C ARG A 41 7.87 -19.49 -5.14
N TYR A 42 6.86 -20.29 -5.47
CA TYR A 42 5.65 -19.76 -6.09
C TYR A 42 4.83 -18.95 -5.07
N ALA A 43 4.68 -19.43 -3.83
CA ALA A 43 4.05 -18.66 -2.76
C ALA A 43 4.78 -17.33 -2.50
N ALA A 44 6.11 -17.34 -2.43
CA ALA A 44 6.90 -16.12 -2.29
C ALA A 44 6.72 -15.16 -3.47
N SER A 45 6.60 -15.66 -4.71
CA SER A 45 6.34 -14.80 -5.87
C SER A 45 4.93 -14.20 -5.86
N ILE A 46 3.94 -14.87 -5.30
CA ILE A 46 2.59 -14.33 -5.11
C ILE A 46 2.62 -13.20 -4.07
N LEU A 47 3.20 -13.45 -2.91
CA LEU A 47 3.34 -12.45 -1.84
C LEU A 47 4.12 -11.20 -2.30
N ALA A 48 5.06 -11.38 -3.24
CA ALA A 48 5.83 -10.28 -3.82
C ALA A 48 5.04 -9.42 -4.82
N GLU A 49 3.96 -9.95 -5.42
CA GLU A 49 3.06 -9.24 -6.33
C GLU A 49 1.85 -8.63 -5.61
N MET A 50 1.64 -8.93 -4.31
CA MET A 50 0.59 -8.33 -3.50
C MET A 50 0.97 -6.91 -3.07
N HIS A 51 -0.02 -6.08 -2.73
CA HIS A 51 0.26 -4.84 -2.00
C HIS A 51 0.93 -5.15 -0.67
N THR A 52 1.75 -4.22 -0.18
CA THR A 52 2.68 -4.52 0.92
C THR A 52 1.93 -4.80 2.23
N ASP A 53 0.83 -4.11 2.50
CA ASP A 53 -0.05 -4.31 3.64
C ASP A 53 -0.72 -5.69 3.61
N ASP A 54 -1.35 -6.08 2.49
CA ASP A 54 -1.94 -7.41 2.29
C ASP A 54 -0.92 -8.53 2.54
N ALA A 55 0.29 -8.36 1.99
CA ALA A 55 1.37 -9.33 2.19
C ALA A 55 1.81 -9.40 3.67
N VAL A 56 1.84 -8.26 4.36
CA VAL A 56 2.18 -8.16 5.79
C VAL A 56 1.12 -8.83 6.65
N ASP A 57 -0.16 -8.60 6.37
CA ASP A 57 -1.27 -9.19 7.11
C ASP A 57 -1.24 -10.72 7.04
N LEU A 58 -1.06 -11.27 5.84
CA LEU A 58 -0.92 -12.72 5.67
C LEU A 58 0.33 -13.28 6.35
N LEU A 59 1.45 -12.57 6.31
CA LEU A 59 2.70 -13.01 6.93
C LEU A 59 2.69 -12.88 8.46
N SER A 60 1.97 -11.91 9.02
CA SER A 60 1.90 -11.66 10.47
C SER A 60 1.34 -12.84 11.25
N ASN A 61 0.50 -13.65 10.62
CA ASN A 61 -0.10 -14.85 11.20
C ASN A 61 0.83 -16.09 11.13
N LEU A 62 1.94 -16.02 10.39
CA LEU A 62 2.87 -17.14 10.21
C LEU A 62 3.96 -17.16 11.29
N ASP A 63 4.58 -18.32 11.46
CA ASP A 63 5.75 -18.40 12.33
C ASP A 63 7.01 -17.75 11.70
N LYS A 64 7.95 -17.32 12.55
CA LYS A 64 9.16 -16.61 12.11
C LYS A 64 10.01 -17.38 11.11
N GLU A 65 10.00 -18.70 11.15
CA GLU A 65 10.78 -19.54 10.23
C GLU A 65 10.15 -19.53 8.84
N GLN A 66 8.82 -19.54 8.77
CA GLN A 66 8.08 -19.43 7.52
C GLN A 66 8.23 -18.04 6.89
N ILE A 67 8.10 -16.95 7.68
CA ILE A 67 8.33 -15.59 7.22
C ILE A 67 9.71 -15.44 6.59
N ILE A 68 10.78 -15.85 7.32
CA ILE A 68 12.16 -15.79 6.82
C ILE A 68 12.33 -16.62 5.54
N SER A 69 11.67 -17.77 5.47
CA SER A 69 11.73 -18.64 4.28
C SER A 69 11.16 -17.94 3.06
N TYR A 70 9.98 -17.35 3.15
CA TYR A 70 9.36 -16.62 2.03
C TYR A 70 10.17 -15.36 1.65
N LEU A 71 10.52 -14.53 2.61
CA LEU A 71 11.32 -13.31 2.35
C LEU A 71 12.68 -13.61 1.70
N SER A 72 13.31 -14.73 2.04
CA SER A 72 14.59 -15.14 1.42
C SER A 72 14.46 -15.56 -0.05
N LEU A 73 13.26 -15.80 -0.53
CA LEU A 73 12.95 -16.22 -1.91
C LEU A 73 12.48 -15.06 -2.80
N MET A 74 12.19 -13.90 -2.19
CA MET A 74 11.84 -12.65 -2.88
C MET A 74 13.09 -11.88 -3.33
N ASP A 75 12.92 -10.86 -4.17
CA ASP A 75 14.00 -9.92 -4.43
C ASP A 75 14.29 -9.03 -3.19
N GLU A 76 15.47 -8.39 -3.21
CA GLU A 76 15.97 -7.65 -2.05
C GLU A 76 15.09 -6.44 -1.69
N GLU A 77 14.54 -5.73 -2.68
CA GLU A 77 13.73 -4.53 -2.49
C GLU A 77 12.39 -4.88 -1.87
N GLN A 78 11.66 -5.84 -2.44
CA GLN A 78 10.38 -6.32 -1.94
C GLN A 78 10.50 -6.90 -0.52
N SER A 79 11.49 -7.76 -0.32
CA SER A 79 11.77 -8.36 1.00
C SER A 79 12.05 -7.29 2.07
N GLN A 80 12.80 -6.24 1.73
CA GLN A 80 13.09 -5.13 2.66
C GLN A 80 11.85 -4.31 2.98
N ASN A 81 10.99 -4.02 2.00
CA ASN A 81 9.74 -3.28 2.20
C ASN A 81 8.82 -4.04 3.17
N ILE A 82 8.52 -5.30 2.89
CA ILE A 82 7.69 -6.15 3.75
C ILE A 82 8.30 -6.26 5.16
N MET A 83 9.61 -6.53 5.26
CA MET A 83 10.29 -6.64 6.55
C MET A 83 10.23 -5.34 7.35
N HIS A 84 10.25 -4.18 6.68
CA HIS A 84 10.14 -2.89 7.33
C HIS A 84 8.76 -2.70 7.97
N LEU A 85 7.69 -3.06 7.26
CA LEU A 85 6.34 -2.97 7.78
C LEU A 85 6.07 -3.94 8.94
N LEU A 86 6.55 -5.18 8.84
CA LEU A 86 6.47 -6.18 9.91
C LEU A 86 7.14 -5.76 11.24
N HIS A 87 7.93 -4.68 11.24
CA HIS A 87 8.55 -4.15 12.46
C HIS A 87 7.73 -3.07 13.17
N TYR A 88 6.66 -2.56 12.57
CA TYR A 88 5.79 -1.61 13.25
C TYR A 88 4.97 -2.32 14.35
N GLU A 89 4.56 -1.55 15.34
CA GLU A 89 3.69 -2.02 16.41
C GLU A 89 2.29 -2.27 15.84
N GLU A 90 1.70 -3.42 16.21
CA GLU A 90 0.34 -3.77 15.80
C GLU A 90 -0.66 -2.66 16.14
N SER A 91 -1.73 -2.53 15.35
CA SER A 91 -2.77 -1.52 15.52
C SER A 91 -2.29 -0.06 15.40
N THR A 92 -1.17 0.18 14.72
CA THR A 92 -0.67 1.53 14.40
C THR A 92 -0.76 1.82 12.89
N ALA A 93 -0.68 3.11 12.51
CA ALA A 93 -0.64 3.50 11.09
C ALA A 93 0.45 2.78 10.30
N GLY A 94 1.60 2.53 10.91
CA GLY A 94 2.72 1.86 10.26
C GLY A 94 2.47 0.39 9.96
N SER A 95 1.64 -0.31 10.77
CA SER A 95 1.34 -1.73 10.55
C SER A 95 0.26 -2.01 9.51
N ILE A 96 -0.54 -0.99 9.16
CA ILE A 96 -1.69 -1.12 8.26
C ILE A 96 -1.54 -0.25 6.99
N MET A 97 -0.39 0.39 6.78
CA MET A 97 -0.15 1.24 5.61
C MET A 97 0.39 0.42 4.45
N THR A 98 -0.01 0.80 3.24
CA THR A 98 0.63 0.34 2.00
C THR A 98 1.74 1.29 1.56
N THR A 99 2.73 0.78 0.83
CA THR A 99 3.83 1.56 0.24
C THR A 99 3.60 1.88 -1.25
N GLU A 100 2.57 1.32 -1.84
CA GLU A 100 2.22 1.45 -3.26
C GLU A 100 1.38 2.71 -3.53
N PHE A 101 1.99 3.88 -3.35
CA PHE A 101 1.36 5.18 -3.60
C PHE A 101 2.12 6.00 -4.66
N ILE A 102 1.41 6.90 -5.34
CA ILE A 102 2.03 7.79 -6.32
C ILE A 102 2.49 9.08 -5.64
N SER A 103 3.76 9.39 -5.80
CA SER A 103 4.34 10.65 -5.35
C SER A 103 5.11 11.37 -6.46
N ILE A 104 5.06 12.70 -6.42
CA ILE A 104 5.69 13.59 -7.41
C ILE A 104 6.47 14.71 -6.73
N ALA A 105 7.48 15.24 -7.41
CA ALA A 105 8.25 16.38 -6.89
C ALA A 105 7.48 17.70 -7.09
N GLU A 106 7.54 18.61 -6.10
CA GLU A 106 6.87 19.92 -6.17
C GLU A 106 7.45 20.85 -7.26
N ASN A 107 8.71 20.67 -7.62
CA ASN A 107 9.45 21.52 -8.56
C ASN A 107 9.41 21.03 -10.01
N GLN A 108 8.43 20.23 -10.40
CA GLN A 108 8.25 19.78 -11.78
C GLN A 108 6.94 20.31 -12.38
N THR A 109 6.81 20.18 -13.71
CA THR A 109 5.59 20.55 -14.43
C THR A 109 4.55 19.43 -14.40
N VAL A 110 3.28 19.82 -14.57
CA VAL A 110 2.14 18.89 -14.69
C VAL A 110 2.38 17.85 -15.80
N GLY A 111 2.89 18.25 -16.96
CA GLY A 111 3.19 17.33 -18.06
C GLY A 111 4.27 16.29 -17.70
N SER A 112 5.25 16.66 -16.86
CA SER A 112 6.23 15.70 -16.32
C SER A 112 5.61 14.77 -15.29
N ALA A 113 4.82 15.32 -14.37
CA ALA A 113 4.09 14.56 -13.35
C ALA A 113 3.16 13.51 -13.98
N MET A 114 2.40 13.88 -15.01
CA MET A 114 1.50 12.96 -15.72
C MET A 114 2.20 11.79 -16.40
N LYS A 115 3.44 11.98 -16.85
CA LYS A 115 4.24 10.86 -17.39
C LYS A 115 4.60 9.85 -16.30
N LEU A 116 4.96 10.35 -15.12
CA LEU A 116 5.27 9.51 -13.96
C LEU A 116 4.00 8.76 -13.51
N VAL A 117 2.90 9.49 -13.31
CA VAL A 117 1.61 8.91 -12.92
C VAL A 117 1.19 7.77 -13.87
N ARG A 118 1.30 7.97 -15.20
CA ARG A 118 0.96 6.91 -16.17
C ARG A 118 1.86 5.68 -16.07
N LYS A 119 3.09 5.84 -15.63
CA LYS A 119 4.03 4.74 -15.44
C LYS A 119 3.71 3.93 -14.18
N GLU A 120 3.38 4.62 -13.11
CA GLU A 120 3.23 4.03 -11.76
C GLU A 120 1.78 3.64 -11.42
N ALA A 121 0.80 4.06 -12.24
CA ALA A 121 -0.61 3.83 -11.98
C ALA A 121 -1.06 2.36 -11.99
N GLN A 122 -0.25 1.44 -12.53
CA GLN A 122 -0.56 0.01 -12.52
C GLN A 122 -0.21 -0.65 -11.19
N ASP A 123 0.83 -0.12 -10.53
CA ASP A 123 1.39 -0.70 -9.31
C ASP A 123 0.90 0.05 -8.05
N ALA A 124 0.12 1.13 -8.23
CA ALA A 124 -0.35 1.95 -7.11
C ALA A 124 -1.69 1.46 -6.60
N GLU A 125 -1.81 1.34 -5.27
CA GLU A 125 -3.04 1.01 -4.54
C GLU A 125 -4.19 1.95 -4.89
N LEU A 126 -3.90 3.25 -4.91
CA LEU A 126 -4.88 4.30 -5.18
C LEU A 126 -4.30 5.38 -6.10
N ILE A 127 -5.03 5.72 -7.17
CA ILE A 127 -4.61 6.75 -8.13
C ILE A 127 -5.37 8.09 -7.98
N TYR A 128 -6.34 8.18 -7.07
CA TYR A 128 -7.14 9.40 -6.92
C TYR A 128 -6.37 10.54 -6.30
N TYR A 129 -5.44 10.27 -5.38
CA TYR A 129 -4.56 11.23 -4.74
C TYR A 129 -3.12 11.02 -5.19
N ILE A 130 -2.49 12.13 -5.57
CA ILE A 130 -1.07 12.19 -5.93
C ILE A 130 -0.39 13.05 -4.88
N TYR A 131 0.54 12.47 -4.15
CA TYR A 131 1.24 13.16 -3.07
C TYR A 131 2.42 13.95 -3.61
N VAL A 132 2.66 15.13 -3.03
CA VAL A 132 3.73 16.01 -3.48
C VAL A 132 4.79 16.10 -2.41
N MET A 133 6.05 15.89 -2.81
CA MET A 133 7.20 15.90 -1.92
C MET A 133 8.21 16.96 -2.33
N ASP A 134 8.95 17.48 -1.33
CA ASP A 134 10.14 18.30 -1.55
C ASP A 134 11.38 17.45 -1.91
N GLU A 135 12.53 18.11 -2.13
CA GLU A 135 13.81 17.46 -2.43
C GLU A 135 14.34 16.57 -1.29
N LYS A 136 13.75 16.68 -0.10
CA LYS A 136 14.09 15.87 1.09
C LYS A 136 13.05 14.77 1.36
N HIS A 137 12.21 14.46 0.39
CA HIS A 137 11.12 13.49 0.48
C HIS A 137 10.06 13.80 1.57
N LYS A 138 9.95 15.07 1.99
CA LYS A 138 8.90 15.48 2.92
C LYS A 138 7.61 15.76 2.18
N LEU A 139 6.51 15.35 2.78
CA LEU A 139 5.17 15.62 2.27
C LEU A 139 4.90 17.13 2.33
N THR A 140 4.70 17.78 1.17
CA THR A 140 4.45 19.22 1.04
C THR A 140 3.09 19.55 0.47
N GLY A 141 2.42 18.60 -0.18
CA GLY A 141 1.13 18.84 -0.81
C GLY A 141 0.45 17.56 -1.27
N VAL A 142 -0.76 17.72 -1.75
CA VAL A 142 -1.55 16.69 -2.42
C VAL A 142 -2.31 17.28 -3.61
N LEU A 143 -2.45 16.49 -4.65
CA LEU A 143 -3.24 16.78 -5.84
C LEU A 143 -4.22 15.63 -6.07
N SER A 144 -5.38 15.93 -6.63
CA SER A 144 -6.19 14.87 -7.23
C SER A 144 -5.70 14.56 -8.66
N LEU A 145 -5.91 13.33 -9.12
CA LEU A 145 -5.67 13.00 -10.53
C LEU A 145 -6.44 13.93 -11.47
N ARG A 146 -7.64 14.37 -11.06
CA ARG A 146 -8.44 15.36 -11.82
C ARG A 146 -7.71 16.68 -11.99
N ASP A 147 -7.04 17.19 -10.95
CA ASP A 147 -6.30 18.45 -11.02
C ASP A 147 -5.21 18.38 -12.07
N LEU A 148 -4.47 17.24 -12.11
CA LEU A 148 -3.43 17.01 -13.12
C LEU A 148 -4.00 16.88 -14.55
N ILE A 149 -5.18 16.26 -14.71
CA ILE A 149 -5.83 16.10 -16.04
C ILE A 149 -6.32 17.43 -16.61
N VAL A 150 -6.79 18.33 -15.74
CA VAL A 150 -7.42 19.61 -16.16
C VAL A 150 -6.40 20.73 -16.35
N ALA A 151 -5.26 20.65 -15.66
CA ALA A 151 -4.24 21.69 -15.73
C ALA A 151 -3.43 21.63 -17.05
N ASP A 152 -2.86 22.79 -17.44
CA ASP A 152 -1.95 22.88 -18.58
C ASP A 152 -0.61 22.19 -18.25
N ASP A 153 -0.02 21.53 -19.23
CA ASP A 153 1.23 20.76 -19.10
C ASP A 153 2.41 21.58 -18.54
N ASP A 154 2.45 22.88 -18.83
CA ASP A 154 3.50 23.80 -18.39
C ASP A 154 3.28 24.35 -16.96
N THR A 155 2.14 24.08 -16.35
CA THR A 155 1.83 24.51 -14.97
C THR A 155 2.78 23.80 -13.99
N MET A 156 3.27 24.53 -13.00
CA MET A 156 4.14 23.93 -11.96
C MET A 156 3.29 23.25 -10.89
N VAL A 157 3.71 22.07 -10.46
CA VAL A 157 3.02 21.26 -9.42
C VAL A 157 2.79 22.08 -8.14
N PHE A 158 3.80 22.84 -7.67
CA PHE A 158 3.70 23.64 -6.43
C PHE A 158 2.65 24.76 -6.50
N GLU A 159 2.23 25.20 -7.71
CA GLU A 159 1.19 26.21 -7.91
C GLU A 159 -0.21 25.60 -7.82
N LEU A 160 -0.34 24.32 -8.18
CA LEU A 160 -1.61 23.61 -8.26
C LEU A 160 -1.95 22.84 -6.98
N MET A 161 -0.93 22.35 -6.25
CA MET A 161 -1.14 21.47 -5.10
C MET A 161 -1.85 22.12 -3.93
N ASN A 162 -2.68 21.36 -3.23
CA ASN A 162 -3.17 21.73 -1.92
C ASN A 162 -2.07 21.51 -0.86
N LYS A 163 -1.66 22.57 -0.18
CA LYS A 163 -0.61 22.54 0.86
C LYS A 163 -1.12 22.16 2.25
N GLN A 164 -2.45 22.16 2.43
CA GLN A 164 -3.08 21.75 3.69
C GLN A 164 -3.36 20.25 3.62
N VAL A 165 -2.32 19.44 3.82
CA VAL A 165 -2.43 17.97 3.81
C VAL A 165 -2.66 17.48 5.23
N TYR A 166 -3.72 16.72 5.41
CA TYR A 166 -3.91 15.96 6.63
C TYR A 166 -3.09 14.68 6.53
N SER A 167 -2.22 14.43 7.48
CA SER A 167 -1.38 13.22 7.54
C SER A 167 -1.36 12.64 8.95
N VAL A 168 -1.07 11.37 9.08
CA VAL A 168 -0.86 10.66 10.34
C VAL A 168 0.59 10.20 10.46
N LYS A 169 1.03 9.93 11.69
CA LYS A 169 2.36 9.37 11.92
C LYS A 169 2.30 7.86 11.95
N VAL A 170 3.40 7.20 11.64
CA VAL A 170 3.55 5.74 11.73
C VAL A 170 3.11 5.14 13.08
N SER A 171 3.17 5.92 14.16
CA SER A 171 2.80 5.50 15.53
C SER A 171 1.36 5.86 15.94
N ASP A 172 0.57 6.46 15.05
CA ASP A 172 -0.79 6.85 15.39
C ASP A 172 -1.69 5.60 15.42
N ASP A 173 -2.65 5.60 16.33
CA ASP A 173 -3.57 4.49 16.58
C ASP A 173 -4.59 4.32 15.44
N GLN A 174 -4.79 3.07 14.99
CA GLN A 174 -5.66 2.76 13.85
C GLN A 174 -7.13 3.14 14.08
N GLU A 175 -7.68 2.99 15.30
CA GLU A 175 -9.06 3.37 15.57
C GLU A 175 -9.26 4.89 15.50
N GLU A 176 -8.24 5.66 15.92
CA GLU A 176 -8.29 7.12 15.81
C GLU A 176 -8.22 7.55 14.35
N ILE A 177 -7.43 6.85 13.52
CA ILE A 177 -7.34 7.09 12.08
C ILE A 177 -8.68 6.76 11.41
N ALA A 178 -9.27 5.59 11.71
CA ALA A 178 -10.56 5.16 11.17
C ALA A 178 -11.67 6.19 11.47
N ARG A 179 -11.72 6.72 12.70
CA ARG A 179 -12.67 7.77 13.07
C ARG A 179 -12.46 9.05 12.25
N LYS A 180 -11.20 9.48 12.06
CA LYS A 180 -10.86 10.67 11.26
C LYS A 180 -11.22 10.49 9.79
N MET A 181 -10.89 9.33 9.21
CA MET A 181 -11.22 9.04 7.81
C MET A 181 -12.74 9.09 7.57
N ARG A 182 -13.51 8.47 8.46
CA ARG A 182 -14.98 8.53 8.43
C ARG A 182 -15.53 9.95 8.60
N ASP A 183 -15.02 10.70 9.58
CA ASP A 183 -15.57 12.00 9.96
C ASP A 183 -15.28 13.10 8.91
N TYR A 184 -14.23 12.92 8.10
CA TYR A 184 -13.82 13.85 7.05
C TYR A 184 -13.99 13.30 5.62
N ASP A 185 -14.60 12.12 5.46
CA ASP A 185 -14.80 11.44 4.16
C ASP A 185 -13.49 11.24 3.37
N PHE A 186 -12.40 10.94 4.06
CA PHE A 186 -11.12 10.63 3.39
C PHE A 186 -11.16 9.21 2.81
N ILE A 187 -10.76 9.06 1.55
CA ILE A 187 -10.61 7.77 0.87
C ILE A 187 -9.20 7.20 1.00
N ALA A 188 -8.23 8.03 1.35
CA ALA A 188 -6.89 7.64 1.73
C ALA A 188 -6.25 8.70 2.63
N MET A 189 -5.31 8.28 3.48
CA MET A 189 -4.60 9.14 4.41
C MET A 189 -3.10 8.88 4.32
N PRO A 190 -2.27 9.92 4.03
CA PRO A 190 -0.83 9.75 3.96
C PRO A 190 -0.23 9.56 5.36
N VAL A 191 0.69 8.61 5.44
CA VAL A 191 1.45 8.27 6.65
C VAL A 191 2.85 8.86 6.54
N VAL A 192 3.29 9.54 7.59
CA VAL A 192 4.61 10.15 7.65
C VAL A 192 5.42 9.62 8.83
N ASP A 193 6.74 9.59 8.66
CA ASP A 193 7.67 9.30 9.75
C ASP A 193 7.83 10.51 10.70
N PHE A 194 8.68 10.36 11.74
CA PHE A 194 8.95 11.43 12.71
C PHE A 194 9.67 12.65 12.11
N GLN A 195 10.24 12.53 10.90
CA GLN A 195 10.91 13.60 10.18
C GLN A 195 10.00 14.22 9.10
N HIS A 196 8.74 13.76 9.03
CA HIS A 196 7.72 14.18 8.05
C HIS A 196 8.01 13.71 6.61
N HIS A 197 8.76 12.62 6.44
CA HIS A 197 8.86 11.96 5.15
C HIS A 197 7.61 11.13 4.91
N LEU A 198 7.09 11.15 3.69
CA LEU A 198 5.99 10.28 3.29
C LEU A 198 6.52 8.84 3.17
N VAL A 199 5.93 7.92 3.94
CA VAL A 199 6.38 6.52 4.02
C VAL A 199 5.31 5.52 3.59
N GLY A 200 4.04 5.92 3.53
CA GLY A 200 2.94 5.07 3.11
C GLY A 200 1.63 5.83 3.02
N ILE A 201 0.59 5.11 2.69
CA ILE A 201 -0.80 5.57 2.77
C ILE A 201 -1.65 4.50 3.43
N ILE A 202 -2.78 4.90 4.01
CA ILE A 202 -3.84 4.01 4.50
C ILE A 202 -5.07 4.30 3.66
N THR A 203 -5.70 3.29 3.11
CA THR A 203 -6.91 3.44 2.30
C THR A 203 -8.17 3.25 3.15
N PHE A 204 -9.32 3.60 2.59
CA PHE A 204 -10.58 3.55 3.35
C PHE A 204 -11.09 2.12 3.51
N ASP A 205 -10.85 1.25 2.55
CA ASP A 205 -11.23 -0.16 2.58
C ASP A 205 -10.53 -0.91 3.72
N ASP A 206 -9.23 -0.70 3.94
CA ASP A 206 -8.49 -1.27 5.08
C ASP A 206 -9.08 -0.83 6.44
N MET A 207 -9.66 0.38 6.47
CA MET A 207 -10.28 0.90 7.67
C MET A 207 -11.70 0.38 7.93
N ILE A 208 -12.33 -0.29 6.97
CA ILE A 208 -13.69 -0.80 7.12
C ILE A 208 -13.75 -1.79 8.28
N ASP A 209 -12.83 -2.73 8.35
CA ASP A 209 -12.81 -3.77 9.40
C ASP A 209 -12.56 -3.16 10.78
N VAL A 210 -11.61 -2.23 10.88
CA VAL A 210 -11.37 -1.46 12.11
C VAL A 210 -12.64 -0.69 12.55
N MET A 211 -13.43 -0.15 11.60
CA MET A 211 -14.67 0.57 11.90
C MET A 211 -15.80 -0.34 12.39
N TYR A 212 -15.81 -1.61 12.02
CA TYR A 212 -16.81 -2.57 12.51
C TYR A 212 -16.52 -3.06 13.92
N GLU A 213 -15.28 -2.97 14.38
CA GLU A 213 -14.85 -3.37 15.72
C GLU A 213 -15.03 -2.28 16.79
N ILE A 214 -15.26 -1.02 16.39
CA ILE A 214 -15.50 0.15 17.26
C ILE A 214 -17.00 0.39 17.46
#